data_36725b0f5cd04bad90eace02e661ad6e
#
_entry.id   36725b0f5cd04bad90eace02e661ad6e
#
_cell.length_a   1.000
_cell.length_b   1.000
_cell.length_c   1.000
_cell.angle_alpha   90.00
_cell.angle_beta   90.00
_cell.angle_gamma   90.00
#
_symmetry.space_group_name_H-M   'P 1'
#
loop_
_entity.id
_entity.type
_entity.pdbx_description
1 polymer ?
#
loop_
_entity_poly.entity_id
_entity_poly.type
_entity_poly.pdbx_seq_one_letter_code
_entity_poly.pdbx_strand_id
1 'polypeptide(L)'
;MSAKASDYHKRLSDFMTGYVFPAEAEYDRYRHEVGPDDHTLPPIVEKLKTKAKERGLWNLFLPAESGLTNLDYAPLAELTGWSVEIAPEVINCAAPDTGNMEILHMFGTDDQRKQWLQPLLDGEIRSAFSMTEPAVASSDARNIETTIARDGGDYVINGRKWWTSGAADPRCKILIVMGRTNPDAPPHQQQ
;
A
#
# COMPACT_ATOMS: atom_id res chain seq x y z
N MET A 1 4.95 -22.91 7.70
CA MET A 1 3.81 -22.60 6.80
C MET A 1 2.69 -23.61 7.00
N SER A 2 1.45 -23.18 7.05
CA SER A 2 0.29 -24.07 6.96
C SER A 2 0.20 -24.73 5.58
N ALA A 3 -0.63 -25.78 5.43
CA ALA A 3 -0.87 -26.40 4.12
C ALA A 3 -1.41 -25.41 3.10
N LYS A 4 -2.29 -24.49 3.55
CA LYS A 4 -2.84 -23.41 2.72
C LYS A 4 -1.74 -22.44 2.24
N ALA A 5 -0.87 -22.01 3.14
CA ALA A 5 0.25 -21.13 2.80
C ALA A 5 1.25 -21.82 1.86
N SER A 6 1.48 -23.11 2.02
CA SER A 6 2.35 -23.89 1.12
C SER A 6 1.77 -23.97 -0.31
N ASP A 7 0.45 -24.12 -0.44
CA ASP A 7 -0.22 -24.06 -1.76
C ASP A 7 -0.06 -22.69 -2.40
N TYR A 8 -0.36 -21.62 -1.67
CA TYR A 8 -0.14 -20.26 -2.17
C TYR A 8 1.31 -19.98 -2.55
N HIS A 9 2.27 -20.42 -1.73
CA HIS A 9 3.69 -20.25 -2.00
C HIS A 9 4.10 -20.90 -3.32
N LYS A 10 3.66 -22.13 -3.56
CA LYS A 10 3.91 -22.82 -4.82
C LYS A 10 3.31 -22.06 -5.99
N ARG A 11 2.03 -21.71 -5.92
CA ARG A 11 1.32 -20.97 -6.99
C ARG A 11 1.94 -19.62 -7.27
N LEU A 12 2.35 -18.90 -6.22
CA LEU A 12 3.04 -17.60 -6.35
C LEU A 12 4.42 -17.79 -6.96
N SER A 13 5.20 -18.79 -6.56
CA SER A 13 6.51 -19.11 -7.16
C SER A 13 6.37 -19.43 -8.66
N ASP A 14 5.37 -20.22 -9.05
CA ASP A 14 5.07 -20.52 -10.44
C ASP A 14 4.66 -19.24 -11.21
N PHE A 15 3.91 -18.34 -10.57
CA PHE A 15 3.51 -17.05 -11.15
C PHE A 15 4.71 -16.10 -11.32
N MET A 16 5.58 -16.01 -10.31
CA MET A 16 6.81 -15.21 -10.41
C MET A 16 7.67 -15.66 -11.59
N THR A 17 7.93 -16.97 -11.68
CA THR A 17 8.77 -17.53 -12.73
C THR A 17 8.16 -17.43 -14.12
N GLY A 18 6.85 -17.68 -14.22
CA GLY A 18 6.17 -17.75 -15.52
C GLY A 18 5.72 -16.40 -16.09
N TYR A 19 5.57 -15.38 -15.24
CA TYR A 19 4.95 -14.11 -15.63
C TYR A 19 5.69 -12.87 -15.16
N VAL A 20 6.10 -12.81 -13.88
CA VAL A 20 6.68 -11.59 -13.30
C VAL A 20 8.10 -11.37 -13.82
N PHE A 21 9.00 -12.33 -13.61
CA PHE A 21 10.39 -12.19 -14.07
C PHE A 21 10.52 -11.97 -15.59
N PRO A 22 9.74 -12.64 -16.45
CA PRO A 22 9.76 -12.35 -17.90
C PRO A 22 9.29 -10.93 -18.25
N ALA A 23 8.49 -10.27 -17.38
CA ALA A 23 7.98 -8.93 -17.62
C ALA A 23 8.94 -7.81 -17.21
N GLU A 24 9.99 -8.08 -16.42
CA GLU A 24 10.92 -7.06 -15.90
C GLU A 24 11.55 -6.22 -17.02
N ALA A 25 12.02 -6.85 -18.09
CA ALA A 25 12.62 -6.14 -19.21
C ALA A 25 11.64 -5.18 -19.93
N GLU A 26 10.34 -5.53 -20.00
CA GLU A 26 9.30 -4.65 -20.56
C GLU A 26 8.98 -3.51 -19.60
N TYR A 27 8.92 -3.80 -18.31
CA TYR A 27 8.71 -2.81 -17.25
C TYR A 27 9.83 -1.77 -17.25
N ASP A 28 11.09 -2.20 -17.20
CA ASP A 28 12.27 -1.33 -17.15
C ASP A 28 12.37 -0.44 -18.39
N ARG A 29 12.12 -1.00 -19.56
CA ARG A 29 12.10 -0.23 -20.80
C ARG A 29 11.05 0.87 -20.76
N TYR A 30 9.82 0.57 -20.35
CA TYR A 30 8.77 1.59 -20.21
C TYR A 30 9.19 2.69 -19.24
N ARG A 31 9.70 2.33 -18.04
CA ARG A 31 10.16 3.32 -17.04
C ARG A 31 11.29 4.20 -17.55
N HIS A 32 12.20 3.62 -18.34
CA HIS A 32 13.29 4.38 -18.97
C HIS A 32 12.77 5.35 -20.05
N GLU A 33 11.82 4.92 -20.85
CA GLU A 33 11.23 5.74 -21.93
C GLU A 33 10.42 6.92 -21.42
N VAL A 34 9.60 6.73 -20.38
CA VAL A 34 8.76 7.82 -19.83
C VAL A 34 9.51 8.75 -18.88
N GLY A 35 10.59 8.29 -18.28
CA GLY A 35 11.46 9.09 -17.40
C GLY A 35 10.98 9.17 -15.95
N PRO A 36 11.78 9.84 -15.08
CA PRO A 36 11.58 9.82 -13.63
C PRO A 36 10.37 10.62 -13.14
N ASP A 37 9.91 11.60 -13.91
CA ASP A 37 8.77 12.45 -13.54
C ASP A 37 7.41 11.86 -13.93
N ASP A 38 7.39 10.77 -14.68
CA ASP A 38 6.17 10.04 -15.00
C ASP A 38 5.87 9.02 -13.90
N HIS A 39 4.69 9.09 -13.32
CA HIS A 39 4.19 8.20 -12.25
C HIS A 39 3.10 7.25 -12.73
N THR A 40 2.95 7.09 -14.06
CA THR A 40 1.99 6.14 -14.62
C THR A 40 2.47 4.69 -14.49
N LEU A 41 1.51 3.79 -14.41
CA LEU A 41 1.79 2.36 -14.33
C LEU A 41 2.11 1.79 -15.72
N PRO A 42 3.21 1.02 -15.88
CA PRO A 42 3.46 0.31 -17.12
C PRO A 42 2.29 -0.62 -17.49
N PRO A 43 1.80 -0.62 -18.76
CA PRO A 43 0.64 -1.42 -19.18
C PRO A 43 0.77 -2.93 -18.92
N ILE A 44 1.99 -3.45 -18.88
CA ILE A 44 2.25 -4.86 -18.57
C ILE A 44 1.76 -5.23 -17.16
N VAL A 45 1.81 -4.30 -16.19
CA VAL A 45 1.39 -4.55 -14.81
C VAL A 45 -0.12 -4.83 -14.73
N GLU A 46 -0.96 -4.10 -15.50
CA GLU A 46 -2.41 -4.38 -15.55
C GLU A 46 -2.72 -5.76 -16.13
N LYS A 47 -1.96 -6.20 -17.13
CA LYS A 47 -2.09 -7.56 -17.69
C LYS A 47 -1.73 -8.62 -16.64
N LEU A 48 -0.70 -8.35 -15.84
CA LEU A 48 -0.27 -9.25 -14.76
C LEU A 48 -1.26 -9.28 -13.61
N LYS A 49 -1.86 -8.14 -13.23
CA LYS A 49 -2.95 -8.09 -12.23
C LYS A 49 -4.13 -8.98 -12.61
N THR A 50 -4.55 -8.91 -13.87
CA THR A 50 -5.61 -9.80 -14.38
C THR A 50 -5.24 -11.27 -14.20
N LYS A 51 -4.00 -11.64 -14.55
CA LYS A 51 -3.50 -13.01 -14.39
C LYS A 51 -3.36 -13.44 -12.92
N ALA A 52 -3.00 -12.52 -12.04
CA ALA A 52 -2.92 -12.79 -10.60
C ALA A 52 -4.32 -13.04 -10.02
N LYS A 53 -5.32 -12.22 -10.38
CA LYS A 53 -6.73 -12.41 -9.98
C LYS A 53 -7.29 -13.75 -10.45
N GLU A 54 -7.09 -14.12 -11.72
CA GLU A 54 -7.50 -15.42 -12.29
C GLU A 54 -6.91 -16.63 -11.54
N ARG A 55 -5.76 -16.45 -10.90
CA ARG A 55 -5.07 -17.48 -10.11
C ARG A 55 -5.37 -17.42 -8.62
N GLY A 56 -6.23 -16.50 -8.20
CA GLY A 56 -6.51 -16.28 -6.77
C GLY A 56 -5.28 -15.83 -5.98
N LEU A 57 -4.36 -15.10 -6.61
CA LEU A 57 -3.17 -14.49 -6.00
C LEU A 57 -3.42 -13.00 -5.81
N TRP A 58 -4.43 -12.64 -5.00
CA TRP A 58 -4.87 -11.28 -4.82
C TRP A 58 -5.17 -10.99 -3.36
N ASN A 59 -4.75 -9.83 -2.84
CA ASN A 59 -4.95 -9.40 -1.46
C ASN A 59 -4.45 -10.40 -0.40
N LEU A 60 -3.38 -11.15 -0.69
CA LEU A 60 -2.91 -12.23 0.19
C LEU A 60 -2.42 -11.73 1.56
N PHE A 61 -2.06 -10.46 1.67
CA PHE A 61 -1.60 -9.84 2.91
C PHE A 61 -2.70 -9.70 3.96
N LEU A 62 -3.96 -9.52 3.55
CA LEU A 62 -5.07 -9.24 4.46
C LEU A 62 -5.73 -10.54 4.94
N PRO A 63 -5.67 -10.85 6.27
CA PRO A 63 -6.24 -12.11 6.80
C PRO A 63 -7.74 -12.27 6.51
N ALA A 64 -8.50 -11.17 6.50
CA ALA A 64 -9.93 -11.20 6.19
C ALA A 64 -10.23 -11.66 4.76
N GLU A 65 -9.34 -11.38 3.80
CA GLU A 65 -9.47 -11.78 2.40
C GLU A 65 -8.85 -13.15 2.14
N SER A 66 -7.61 -13.34 2.59
CA SER A 66 -6.82 -14.55 2.29
C SER A 66 -7.07 -15.70 3.25
N GLY A 67 -7.47 -15.40 4.50
CA GLY A 67 -7.50 -16.36 5.59
C GLY A 67 -6.12 -16.88 6.00
N LEU A 68 -5.04 -16.16 5.65
CA LEU A 68 -3.69 -16.42 6.09
C LEU A 68 -3.38 -15.64 7.38
N THR A 69 -2.57 -16.21 8.25
CA THR A 69 -1.93 -15.44 9.32
C THR A 69 -0.75 -14.64 8.78
N ASN A 70 -0.28 -13.62 9.51
CA ASN A 70 0.93 -12.89 9.13
C ASN A 70 2.16 -13.82 9.04
N LEU A 71 2.23 -14.83 9.90
CA LEU A 71 3.29 -15.84 9.86
C LEU A 71 3.23 -16.67 8.56
N ASP A 72 2.04 -17.01 8.10
CA ASP A 72 1.85 -17.75 6.85
C ASP A 72 2.09 -16.87 5.62
N TYR A 73 1.80 -15.56 5.70
CA TYR A 73 2.03 -14.62 4.62
C TYR A 73 3.50 -14.24 4.44
N ALA A 74 4.31 -14.21 5.50
CA ALA A 74 5.70 -13.76 5.46
C ALA A 74 6.55 -14.42 4.35
N PRO A 75 6.53 -15.76 4.15
CA PRO A 75 7.27 -16.38 3.05
C PRO A 75 6.74 -16.02 1.66
N LEU A 76 5.44 -15.65 1.53
CA LEU A 76 4.88 -15.17 0.27
C LEU A 76 5.37 -13.75 -0.04
N ALA A 77 5.43 -12.88 0.99
CA ALA A 77 6.00 -11.55 0.87
C ALA A 77 7.49 -11.61 0.46
N GLU A 78 8.27 -12.54 1.02
CA GLU A 78 9.66 -12.77 0.64
C GLU A 78 9.80 -13.07 -0.86
N LEU A 79 8.95 -13.95 -1.42
CA LEU A 79 8.95 -14.23 -2.85
C LEU A 79 8.74 -12.98 -3.70
N THR A 80 7.82 -12.09 -3.31
CA THR A 80 7.55 -10.85 -4.06
C THR A 80 8.70 -9.86 -4.00
N GLY A 81 9.54 -9.93 -2.97
CA GLY A 81 10.74 -9.12 -2.82
C GLY A 81 11.81 -9.36 -3.89
N TRP A 82 11.74 -10.47 -4.61
CA TRP A 82 12.64 -10.75 -5.75
C TRP A 82 12.33 -9.92 -7.01
N SER A 83 11.14 -9.29 -7.07
CA SER A 83 10.75 -8.35 -8.13
C SER A 83 9.92 -7.23 -7.49
N VAL A 84 10.60 -6.41 -6.69
CA VAL A 84 9.98 -5.44 -5.77
C VAL A 84 9.14 -4.37 -6.48
N GLU A 85 9.50 -4.01 -7.70
CA GLU A 85 8.79 -3.00 -8.49
C GLU A 85 7.49 -3.54 -9.12
N ILE A 86 7.40 -4.86 -9.34
CA ILE A 86 6.29 -5.47 -10.07
C ILE A 86 5.45 -6.36 -9.17
N ALA A 87 6.08 -7.33 -8.48
CA ALA A 87 5.36 -8.42 -7.83
C ALA A 87 4.38 -7.96 -6.75
N PRO A 88 4.74 -7.07 -5.81
CA PRO A 88 3.79 -6.58 -4.81
C PRO A 88 2.59 -5.86 -5.42
N GLU A 89 2.81 -5.08 -6.47
CA GLU A 89 1.76 -4.34 -7.17
C GLU A 89 0.78 -5.29 -7.88
N VAL A 90 1.29 -6.30 -8.59
CA VAL A 90 0.43 -7.19 -9.41
C VAL A 90 -0.42 -8.14 -8.60
N ILE A 91 -0.11 -8.37 -7.33
CA ILE A 91 -0.95 -9.16 -6.41
C ILE A 91 -1.71 -8.30 -5.39
N ASN A 92 -1.68 -6.97 -5.56
CA ASN A 92 -2.29 -5.97 -4.68
C ASN A 92 -1.80 -6.06 -3.22
N CYS A 93 -0.51 -6.28 -3.05
CA CYS A 93 0.15 -6.39 -1.75
C CYS A 93 1.28 -5.36 -1.59
N ALA A 94 1.26 -4.27 -2.37
CA ALA A 94 2.27 -3.23 -2.30
C ALA A 94 2.04 -2.26 -1.12
N ALA A 95 3.11 -1.85 -0.47
CA ALA A 95 3.06 -0.74 0.47
C ALA A 95 2.97 0.61 -0.30
N PRO A 96 2.33 1.66 0.28
CA PRO A 96 1.70 1.71 1.61
C PRO A 96 0.25 1.20 1.64
N ASP A 97 -0.33 0.78 0.51
CA ASP A 97 -1.75 0.41 0.44
C ASP A 97 -2.11 -0.70 1.41
N THR A 98 -1.24 -1.69 1.61
CA THR A 98 -1.51 -2.79 2.55
C THR A 98 -1.84 -2.28 3.95
N GLY A 99 -1.00 -1.40 4.51
CA GLY A 99 -1.25 -0.81 5.82
C GLY A 99 -2.47 0.12 5.83
N ASN A 100 -2.68 0.89 4.77
CA ASN A 100 -3.82 1.79 4.65
C ASN A 100 -5.15 1.01 4.51
N MET A 101 -5.16 -0.11 3.79
CA MET A 101 -6.30 -1.02 3.72
C MET A 101 -6.59 -1.67 5.08
N GLU A 102 -5.57 -2.06 5.84
CA GLU A 102 -5.77 -2.57 7.21
C GLU A 102 -6.38 -1.50 8.13
N ILE A 103 -5.91 -0.24 8.07
CA ILE A 103 -6.50 0.87 8.84
C ILE A 103 -7.98 1.04 8.50
N LEU A 104 -8.32 1.09 7.22
CA LEU A 104 -9.70 1.22 6.77
C LEU A 104 -10.56 0.00 7.17
N HIS A 105 -9.99 -1.20 7.08
CA HIS A 105 -10.67 -2.43 7.50
C HIS A 105 -10.97 -2.44 9.00
N MET A 106 -10.02 -2.03 9.83
CA MET A 106 -10.16 -2.07 11.28
C MET A 106 -10.99 -0.91 11.85
N PHE A 107 -10.82 0.29 11.32
CA PHE A 107 -11.29 1.53 11.93
C PHE A 107 -12.23 2.35 11.06
N GLY A 108 -12.34 2.04 9.76
CA GLY A 108 -13.22 2.76 8.85
C GLY A 108 -14.69 2.55 9.18
N THR A 109 -15.51 3.60 8.99
CA THR A 109 -16.97 3.46 8.96
C THR A 109 -17.41 2.65 7.73
N ASP A 110 -18.65 2.19 7.70
CA ASP A 110 -19.18 1.44 6.54
C ASP A 110 -19.12 2.28 5.26
N ASP A 111 -19.39 3.59 5.35
CA ASP A 111 -19.28 4.50 4.20
C ASP A 111 -17.82 4.65 3.74
N GLN A 112 -16.86 4.80 4.67
CA GLN A 112 -15.44 4.88 4.34
C GLN A 112 -14.92 3.57 3.73
N ARG A 113 -15.35 2.41 4.26
CA ARG A 113 -15.00 1.10 3.69
C ARG A 113 -15.56 0.97 2.27
N LYS A 114 -16.80 1.36 2.04
CA LYS A 114 -17.42 1.31 0.72
C LYS A 114 -16.76 2.27 -0.26
N GLN A 115 -16.43 3.48 0.19
CA GLN A 115 -15.90 4.53 -0.66
C GLN A 115 -14.41 4.34 -0.97
N TRP A 116 -13.63 3.83 -0.02
CA TRP A 116 -12.16 3.79 -0.12
C TRP A 116 -11.56 2.39 -0.04
N LEU A 117 -11.99 1.57 0.94
CA LEU A 117 -11.42 0.24 1.10
C LEU A 117 -11.76 -0.67 -0.08
N GLN A 118 -13.02 -0.70 -0.50
CA GLN A 118 -13.41 -1.60 -1.59
C GLN A 118 -12.66 -1.30 -2.89
N PRO A 119 -12.57 -0.05 -3.39
CA PRO A 119 -11.77 0.25 -4.57
C PRO A 119 -10.27 -0.03 -4.41
N LEU A 120 -9.71 0.09 -3.20
CA LEU A 120 -8.33 -0.33 -2.91
C LEU A 120 -8.18 -1.84 -3.02
N LEU A 121 -9.10 -2.62 -2.41
CA LEU A 121 -9.11 -4.09 -2.51
C LEU A 121 -9.29 -4.56 -3.95
N ASP A 122 -10.06 -3.84 -4.75
CA ASP A 122 -10.26 -4.14 -6.17
C ASP A 122 -9.05 -3.73 -7.04
N GLY A 123 -8.13 -2.92 -6.48
CA GLY A 123 -6.95 -2.41 -7.18
C GLY A 123 -7.27 -1.32 -8.19
N GLU A 124 -8.41 -0.66 -8.06
CA GLU A 124 -8.87 0.44 -8.92
C GLU A 124 -8.19 1.77 -8.56
N ILE A 125 -7.95 1.99 -7.28
CA ILE A 125 -7.27 3.16 -6.76
C ILE A 125 -6.04 2.77 -5.94
N ARG A 126 -5.21 3.77 -5.64
CA ARG A 126 -4.05 3.67 -4.75
C ARG A 126 -4.20 4.65 -3.60
N SER A 127 -3.38 4.46 -2.59
CA SER A 127 -3.29 5.32 -1.43
C SER A 127 -1.85 5.72 -1.13
N ALA A 128 -1.69 6.71 -0.24
CA ALA A 128 -0.38 7.09 0.26
C ALA A 128 -0.43 7.30 1.79
N PHE A 129 0.73 7.26 2.43
CA PHE A 129 0.87 7.49 3.87
C PHE A 129 1.78 8.69 4.13
N SER A 130 1.19 9.79 4.61
CA SER A 130 1.87 11.06 4.83
C SER A 130 2.31 11.17 6.30
N MET A 131 3.48 10.61 6.60
CA MET A 131 4.08 10.65 7.94
C MET A 131 5.27 11.60 7.98
N THR A 132 6.24 11.42 7.08
CA THR A 132 7.56 12.05 7.11
C THR A 132 7.49 13.57 6.98
N GLU A 133 8.26 14.27 7.78
CA GLU A 133 8.38 15.74 7.80
C GLU A 133 9.84 16.18 7.56
N PRO A 134 10.08 17.26 6.82
CA PRO A 134 11.43 17.70 6.49
C PRO A 134 12.21 18.29 7.68
N ALA A 135 11.50 18.82 8.68
CA ALA A 135 12.11 19.57 9.78
C ALA A 135 12.48 18.73 11.00
N VAL A 136 11.92 17.51 11.12
CA VAL A 136 12.04 16.67 12.33
C VAL A 136 12.34 15.22 11.99
N ALA A 137 12.91 14.48 12.94
CA ALA A 137 13.13 13.04 12.84
C ALA A 137 11.79 12.28 13.01
N SER A 138 10.94 12.36 12.00
CA SER A 138 9.53 11.93 12.03
C SER A 138 9.33 10.42 11.92
N SER A 139 10.39 9.62 11.79
CA SER A 139 10.35 8.18 12.00
C SER A 139 9.99 7.80 13.45
N ASP A 140 10.32 8.68 14.40
CA ASP A 140 9.70 8.68 15.73
C ASP A 140 8.44 9.56 15.66
N ALA A 141 7.27 8.93 15.68
CA ALA A 141 5.97 9.62 15.57
C ALA A 141 5.77 10.73 16.62
N ARG A 142 6.46 10.65 17.77
CA ARG A 142 6.42 11.67 18.82
C ARG A 142 7.02 13.01 18.40
N ASN A 143 7.85 13.02 17.33
CA ASN A 143 8.48 14.23 16.81
C ASN A 143 7.65 14.94 15.74
N ILE A 144 6.55 14.37 15.29
CA ILE A 144 5.69 14.96 14.25
C ILE A 144 5.18 16.33 14.73
N GLU A 145 5.29 17.34 13.86
CA GLU A 145 4.86 18.72 14.15
C GLU A 145 3.57 19.10 13.42
N THR A 146 3.18 18.41 12.35
CA THR A 146 1.89 18.62 11.67
C THR A 146 0.76 18.54 12.69
N THR A 147 -0.09 19.57 12.72
CA THR A 147 -1.25 19.63 13.61
C THR A 147 -2.53 19.24 12.88
N ILE A 148 -3.46 18.61 13.61
CA ILE A 148 -4.81 18.31 13.16
C ILE A 148 -5.75 18.85 14.25
N ALA A 149 -6.35 20.00 14.00
CA ALA A 149 -7.24 20.67 14.94
C ALA A 149 -8.70 20.56 14.46
N ARG A 150 -9.62 20.33 15.41
CA ARG A 150 -11.04 20.34 15.09
C ARG A 150 -11.54 21.78 14.99
N ASP A 151 -12.29 22.08 13.93
CA ASP A 151 -12.96 23.37 13.71
C ASP A 151 -14.44 23.13 13.37
N GLY A 152 -15.31 23.21 14.37
CA GLY A 152 -16.72 22.88 14.22
C GLY A 152 -16.96 21.43 13.79
N GLY A 153 -17.47 21.23 12.57
CA GLY A 153 -17.69 19.93 11.94
C GLY A 153 -16.51 19.40 11.14
N ASP A 154 -15.48 20.23 10.95
CA ASP A 154 -14.33 19.96 10.08
C ASP A 154 -13.03 19.74 10.88
N TYR A 155 -11.96 19.39 10.17
CA TYR A 155 -10.61 19.34 10.70
C TYR A 155 -9.68 20.22 9.85
N VAL A 156 -8.85 21.02 10.54
CA VAL A 156 -7.80 21.81 9.92
C VAL A 156 -6.47 21.10 10.08
N ILE A 157 -5.86 20.73 8.97
CA ILE A 157 -4.53 20.10 8.95
C ILE A 157 -3.52 21.17 8.56
N ASN A 158 -2.51 21.39 9.41
CA ASN A 158 -1.46 22.37 9.17
C ASN A 158 -0.08 21.77 9.41
N GLY A 159 0.75 21.73 8.38
CA GLY A 159 2.10 21.15 8.44
C GLY A 159 2.68 20.93 7.04
N ARG A 160 3.86 20.31 7.00
CA ARG A 160 4.55 20.00 5.75
C ARG A 160 5.04 18.55 5.77
N LYS A 161 4.58 17.78 4.79
CA LYS A 161 5.01 16.40 4.57
C LYS A 161 5.91 16.31 3.34
N TRP A 162 6.79 15.31 3.34
CA TRP A 162 7.59 14.97 2.18
C TRP A 162 7.81 13.44 2.10
N TRP A 163 8.44 12.98 1.03
CA TRP A 163 8.70 11.55 0.81
C TRP A 163 7.44 10.66 0.93
N THR A 164 6.28 11.22 0.59
CA THR A 164 5.00 10.49 0.60
C THR A 164 4.92 9.61 -0.63
N SER A 165 5.47 8.39 -0.53
CA SER A 165 5.51 7.43 -1.64
C SER A 165 4.13 7.13 -2.18
N GLY A 166 4.00 7.16 -3.51
CA GLY A 166 2.74 6.91 -4.20
C GLY A 166 1.80 8.12 -4.32
N ALA A 167 2.07 9.26 -3.64
CA ALA A 167 1.18 10.43 -3.72
C ALA A 167 1.10 11.08 -5.11
N ALA A 168 2.13 10.90 -5.94
CA ALA A 168 2.16 11.41 -7.32
C ALA A 168 1.54 10.43 -8.34
N ASP A 169 1.20 9.21 -7.94
CA ASP A 169 0.49 8.26 -8.81
C ASP A 169 -0.89 8.82 -9.15
N PRO A 170 -1.29 8.92 -10.43
CA PRO A 170 -2.61 9.44 -10.82
C PRO A 170 -3.78 8.62 -10.26
N ARG A 171 -3.55 7.38 -9.86
CA ARG A 171 -4.52 6.50 -9.19
C ARG A 171 -4.63 6.78 -7.68
N CYS A 172 -3.72 7.53 -7.07
CA CYS A 172 -3.80 7.86 -5.64
C CYS A 172 -5.01 8.75 -5.37
N LYS A 173 -5.96 8.24 -4.56
CA LYS A 173 -7.22 8.93 -4.26
C LYS A 173 -7.42 9.23 -2.77
N ILE A 174 -6.60 8.64 -1.92
CA ILE A 174 -6.68 8.81 -0.48
C ILE A 174 -5.28 8.84 0.13
N LEU A 175 -5.08 9.74 1.10
CA LEU A 175 -3.87 9.80 1.93
C LEU A 175 -4.24 9.61 3.40
N ILE A 176 -3.52 8.72 4.07
CA ILE A 176 -3.54 8.66 5.53
C ILE A 176 -2.52 9.67 6.04
N VAL A 177 -3.00 10.70 6.75
CA VAL A 177 -2.14 11.78 7.24
C VAL A 177 -1.91 11.62 8.75
N MET A 178 -0.64 11.57 9.15
CA MET A 178 -0.25 11.51 10.55
C MET A 178 0.02 12.91 11.09
N GLY A 179 -0.61 13.28 12.20
CA GLY A 179 -0.46 14.60 12.81
C GLY A 179 -0.85 14.59 14.29
N ARG A 180 -0.54 15.67 14.99
CA ARG A 180 -0.90 15.87 16.40
C ARG A 180 -2.33 16.38 16.51
N THR A 181 -3.17 15.66 17.25
CA THR A 181 -4.54 16.05 17.56
C THR A 181 -4.67 16.60 19.00
N ASN A 182 -3.79 16.18 19.89
CA ASN A 182 -3.77 16.63 21.28
C ASN A 182 -2.33 16.95 21.75
N PRO A 183 -1.80 18.15 21.42
CA PRO A 183 -0.40 18.50 21.71
C PRO A 183 -0.06 18.54 23.21
N ASP A 184 -1.05 18.72 24.08
CA ASP A 184 -0.87 18.80 25.54
C ASP A 184 -0.87 17.42 26.21
N ALA A 185 -1.22 16.36 25.50
CA ALA A 185 -1.19 15.00 26.02
C ALA A 185 0.24 14.45 26.12
N PRO A 186 0.46 13.38 26.90
CA PRO A 186 1.73 12.65 26.87
C PRO A 186 2.11 12.25 25.42
N PRO A 187 3.42 12.22 25.06
CA PRO A 187 3.86 12.05 23.67
C PRO A 187 3.23 10.88 22.91
N HIS A 188 2.94 9.77 23.60
CA HIS A 188 2.31 8.58 23.00
C HIS A 188 0.78 8.68 22.80
N GLN A 189 0.17 9.81 23.15
CA GLN A 189 -1.26 10.11 23.04
C GLN A 189 -1.54 11.39 22.23
N GLN A 190 -0.53 11.95 21.58
CA GLN A 190 -0.67 13.22 20.86
C GLN A 190 -1.21 13.04 19.43
N GLN A 191 -1.16 11.83 18.89
CA GLN A 191 -1.65 11.51 17.53
C GLN A 191 -3.02 10.84 17.56
#